data_9f80acd53f1e4f5ae876dca8b15bb41b
#
_entry.id   9f80acd53f1e4f5ae876dca8b15bb41b
#
_cell.length_a   1.000
_cell.length_b   1.000
_cell.length_c   1.000
_cell.angle_alpha   90.00
_cell.angle_beta   90.00
_cell.angle_gamma   90.00
#
_symmetry.space_group_name_H-M   'P 1'
#
loop_
_entity.id
_entity.type
_entity.pdbx_description
1 polymer ?
#
loop_
_entity_poly.entity_id
_entity_poly.type
_entity_poly.pdbx_seq_one_letter_code
_entity_poly.pdbx_strand_id
1 'polypeptide(L)'
;MIEMKYGRVWEGWCTRSVNGPYGVGLWKNISQGWPSFSRHIWYDIGDRSRVKFWQDRWCGETPLAVSYPNLFIFCRNKEVSVVELMKSPNGVLFWDVSFFRGVHVRELKALSSFMESIYGSSIRGFGKDKMCWIPSKYKGFLVKDYYRILAGPTIFSFPWRSIRKQKISSRVAFFVWTVALGKCLTIDNLRKRKVWILDWCYMCNGESVDHLFLHCPVAMDLWSMVSGLFGVSWVMPHTVLGLLGCWQGSFGHH
;
A
#
# COMPACT_ATOMS: atom_id res chain seq x y z
N MET A 1 23.17 3.40 -3.71
CA MET A 1 23.38 2.23 -2.82
C MET A 1 22.43 1.06 -3.13
N ILE A 2 21.09 1.27 -3.16
CA ILE A 2 20.11 0.19 -3.44
C ILE A 2 20.27 -0.39 -4.84
N GLU A 3 20.41 0.46 -5.85
CA GLU A 3 20.61 0.05 -7.24
C GLU A 3 21.90 -0.75 -7.46
N MET A 4 22.96 -0.42 -6.73
CA MET A 4 24.23 -1.17 -6.79
C MET A 4 24.10 -2.58 -6.21
N LYS A 5 23.23 -2.77 -5.20
CA LYS A 5 23.05 -4.06 -4.54
C LYS A 5 22.05 -4.98 -5.24
N TYR A 6 20.97 -4.43 -5.79
CA TYR A 6 19.85 -5.22 -6.31
C TYR A 6 19.67 -5.12 -7.83
N GLY A 7 20.47 -4.29 -8.50
CA GLY A 7 20.36 -4.01 -9.94
C GLY A 7 19.07 -3.27 -10.30
N ARG A 8 19.03 -2.63 -11.44
CA ARG A 8 17.79 -2.11 -12.04
C ARG A 8 17.16 -3.18 -12.93
N VAL A 9 15.84 -3.18 -13.00
CA VAL A 9 15.17 -3.67 -14.21
C VAL A 9 15.58 -2.70 -15.32
N TRP A 10 16.08 -3.22 -16.44
CA TRP A 10 16.57 -2.41 -17.53
C TRP A 10 15.54 -1.33 -17.88
N GLU A 11 15.99 -0.06 -17.80
CA GLU A 11 15.19 1.14 -18.09
C GLU A 11 13.92 1.35 -17.23
N GLY A 12 13.70 0.57 -16.16
CA GLY A 12 12.52 0.67 -15.31
C GLY A 12 12.68 1.54 -14.06
N TRP A 13 11.55 1.75 -13.37
CA TRP A 13 11.47 2.47 -12.09
C TRP A 13 11.75 1.59 -10.88
N CYS A 14 11.83 0.28 -11.07
CA CYS A 14 12.01 -0.71 -10.01
C CYS A 14 13.35 -1.42 -10.10
N THR A 15 13.77 -1.99 -8.98
CA THR A 15 14.86 -2.98 -8.96
C THR A 15 14.33 -4.35 -9.39
N ARG A 16 15.24 -5.25 -9.77
CA ARG A 16 14.89 -6.64 -10.03
C ARG A 16 14.27 -7.29 -8.79
N SER A 17 13.34 -8.23 -9.01
CA SER A 17 12.77 -9.02 -7.92
C SER A 17 13.86 -9.81 -7.19
N VAL A 18 13.83 -9.80 -5.87
CA VAL A 18 14.84 -10.47 -5.04
C VAL A 18 14.21 -11.72 -4.43
N ASN A 19 14.70 -12.90 -4.78
CA ASN A 19 14.18 -14.19 -4.36
C ASN A 19 15.04 -14.90 -3.29
N GLY A 20 15.92 -14.18 -2.58
CA GLY A 20 16.79 -14.76 -1.55
C GLY A 20 16.08 -14.97 -0.21
N PRO A 21 16.44 -16.05 0.56
CA PRO A 21 15.84 -16.32 1.86
C PRO A 21 16.35 -15.40 2.98
N TYR A 22 17.59 -14.91 2.92
CA TYR A 22 18.24 -14.12 3.98
C TYR A 22 18.83 -12.79 3.49
N GLY A 23 18.89 -11.78 4.35
CA GLY A 23 19.57 -10.50 4.11
C GLY A 23 18.83 -9.50 3.22
N VAL A 24 17.67 -9.84 2.68
CA VAL A 24 16.87 -9.00 1.75
C VAL A 24 15.44 -8.73 2.23
N GLY A 25 15.10 -9.14 3.46
CA GLY A 25 13.73 -9.13 3.96
C GLY A 25 13.02 -7.78 3.87
N LEU A 26 13.68 -6.70 4.27
CA LEU A 26 13.10 -5.36 4.21
C LEU A 26 12.83 -4.92 2.76
N TRP A 27 13.82 -5.08 1.86
CA TRP A 27 13.70 -4.68 0.47
C TRP A 27 12.69 -5.56 -0.29
N LYS A 28 12.65 -6.84 0.01
CA LYS A 28 11.65 -7.78 -0.53
C LYS A 28 10.23 -7.32 -0.17
N ASN A 29 10.00 -6.96 1.09
CA ASN A 29 8.69 -6.47 1.53
C ASN A 29 8.33 -5.11 0.89
N ILE A 30 9.28 -4.19 0.73
CA ILE A 30 9.06 -2.92 0.04
C ILE A 30 8.71 -3.15 -1.42
N SER A 31 9.45 -4.02 -2.12
CA SER A 31 9.22 -4.31 -3.54
C SER A 31 7.90 -5.05 -3.79
N GLN A 32 7.44 -5.87 -2.85
CA GLN A 32 6.11 -6.48 -2.90
C GLN A 32 4.97 -5.46 -2.84
N GLY A 33 5.19 -4.29 -2.27
CA GLY A 33 4.23 -3.18 -2.25
C GLY A 33 4.09 -2.44 -3.58
N TRP A 34 5.00 -2.66 -4.53
CA TRP A 34 5.01 -1.95 -5.81
C TRP A 34 3.71 -2.05 -6.62
N PRO A 35 3.08 -3.24 -6.79
CA PRO A 35 1.83 -3.34 -7.55
C PRO A 35 0.68 -2.52 -6.97
N SER A 36 0.65 -2.34 -5.65
CA SER A 36 -0.32 -1.48 -4.98
C SER A 36 0.02 0.00 -5.16
N PHE A 37 1.29 0.36 -5.01
CA PHE A 37 1.77 1.72 -5.15
C PHE A 37 1.63 2.24 -6.58
N SER A 38 1.98 1.44 -7.60
CA SER A 38 1.95 1.83 -9.01
C SER A 38 0.56 2.23 -9.52
N ARG A 39 -0.51 1.76 -8.86
CA ARG A 39 -1.89 2.17 -9.18
C ARG A 39 -2.17 3.64 -8.88
N HIS A 40 -1.35 4.27 -8.04
CA HIS A 40 -1.53 5.65 -7.58
C HIS A 40 -0.52 6.62 -8.18
N ILE A 41 0.21 6.18 -9.19
CA ILE A 41 1.18 7.01 -9.90
C ILE A 41 0.82 7.14 -11.38
N TRP A 42 1.26 8.22 -11.99
CA TRP A 42 1.29 8.42 -13.42
C TRP A 42 2.64 8.98 -13.82
N TYR A 43 2.97 8.90 -15.10
CA TYR A 43 4.26 9.33 -15.59
C TYR A 43 4.14 10.54 -16.49
N ASP A 44 4.83 11.62 -16.13
CA ASP A 44 5.02 12.80 -16.99
C ASP A 44 6.24 12.57 -17.87
N ILE A 45 6.01 12.48 -19.16
CA ILE A 45 7.00 12.05 -20.14
C ILE A 45 7.91 13.21 -20.53
N GLY A 46 9.21 13.03 -20.27
CA GLY A 46 10.28 13.91 -20.71
C GLY A 46 11.10 13.34 -21.86
N ASP A 47 12.20 12.65 -21.55
CA ASP A 47 13.09 11.98 -22.52
C ASP A 47 12.59 10.61 -23.01
N ARG A 48 11.51 10.11 -22.43
CA ARG A 48 10.77 8.89 -22.82
C ARG A 48 11.54 7.57 -22.59
N SER A 49 12.72 7.62 -22.00
CA SER A 49 13.63 6.48 -21.93
C SER A 49 13.24 5.45 -20.86
N ARG A 50 12.51 5.88 -19.82
CA ARG A 50 12.18 5.07 -18.65
C ARG A 50 10.73 4.63 -18.58
N VAL A 51 9.85 5.21 -19.36
CA VAL A 51 8.42 4.93 -19.33
C VAL A 51 8.11 3.81 -20.32
N LYS A 52 7.55 2.71 -19.83
CA LYS A 52 7.08 1.60 -20.65
C LYS A 52 5.78 1.95 -21.34
N PHE A 53 5.74 1.76 -22.64
CA PHE A 53 4.61 2.16 -23.49
C PHE A 53 3.29 1.52 -23.06
N TRP A 54 3.26 0.22 -22.82
CA TRP A 54 2.04 -0.52 -22.54
C TRP A 54 1.67 -0.61 -21.06
N GLN A 55 2.67 -0.76 -20.17
CA GLN A 55 2.46 -1.08 -18.78
C GLN A 55 2.35 0.15 -17.87
N ASP A 56 3.02 1.24 -18.24
CA ASP A 56 3.04 2.44 -17.43
C ASP A 56 1.85 3.35 -17.74
N ARG A 57 1.40 4.08 -16.73
CA ARG A 57 0.31 5.04 -16.86
C ARG A 57 0.84 6.41 -17.27
N TRP A 58 0.94 6.65 -18.56
CA TRP A 58 1.42 7.91 -19.13
C TRP A 58 0.38 8.57 -20.06
N CYS A 59 -0.55 7.79 -20.57
CA CYS A 59 -1.59 8.22 -21.50
C CYS A 59 -2.94 7.74 -20.95
N GLY A 60 -3.78 8.68 -20.52
CA GLY A 60 -5.09 8.38 -19.97
C GLY A 60 -5.09 7.96 -18.49
N GLU A 61 -6.21 7.40 -18.03
CA GLU A 61 -6.42 7.05 -16.63
C GLU A 61 -5.91 5.67 -16.23
N THR A 62 -5.68 4.79 -17.20
CA THR A 62 -5.19 3.43 -17.00
C THR A 62 -4.06 3.13 -17.98
N PRO A 63 -3.18 2.14 -17.68
CA PRO A 63 -2.18 1.67 -18.63
C PRO A 63 -2.81 1.22 -19.95
N LEU A 64 -2.15 1.47 -21.08
CA LEU A 64 -2.65 1.09 -22.41
C LEU A 64 -2.95 -0.41 -22.55
N ALA A 65 -2.17 -1.27 -21.91
CA ALA A 65 -2.41 -2.71 -21.86
C ALA A 65 -3.75 -3.09 -21.21
N VAL A 66 -4.22 -2.28 -20.25
CA VAL A 66 -5.51 -2.49 -19.57
C VAL A 66 -6.65 -1.89 -20.39
N SER A 67 -6.45 -0.73 -21.00
CA SER A 67 -7.46 -0.06 -21.84
C SER A 67 -7.69 -0.80 -23.16
N TYR A 68 -6.65 -1.38 -23.73
CA TYR A 68 -6.67 -2.04 -25.04
C TYR A 68 -6.09 -3.45 -25.01
N PRO A 69 -6.67 -4.38 -24.22
CA PRO A 69 -6.08 -5.71 -23.96
C PRO A 69 -5.93 -6.54 -25.24
N ASN A 70 -6.87 -6.44 -26.18
CA ASN A 70 -6.79 -7.15 -27.46
C ASN A 70 -5.60 -6.68 -28.30
N LEU A 71 -5.37 -5.37 -28.41
CA LEU A 71 -4.24 -4.82 -29.15
C LEU A 71 -2.91 -5.18 -28.47
N PHE A 72 -2.86 -5.16 -27.14
CA PHE A 72 -1.70 -5.57 -26.36
C PHE A 72 -1.32 -7.03 -26.58
N ILE A 73 -2.31 -7.96 -26.64
CA ILE A 73 -2.05 -9.38 -26.91
C ILE A 73 -1.35 -9.57 -28.25
N PHE A 74 -1.75 -8.83 -29.29
CA PHE A 74 -1.22 -8.94 -30.65
C PHE A 74 0.01 -8.05 -30.90
N CYS A 75 0.38 -7.20 -29.97
CA CYS A 75 1.57 -6.37 -30.12
C CYS A 75 2.84 -7.24 -30.08
N ARG A 76 3.78 -6.95 -30.99
CA ARG A 76 5.09 -7.62 -31.05
C ARG A 76 5.97 -7.26 -29.86
N ASN A 77 6.01 -5.98 -29.52
CA ASN A 77 6.93 -5.42 -28.53
C ASN A 77 6.15 -4.95 -27.30
N LYS A 78 5.99 -5.84 -26.31
CA LYS A 78 5.20 -5.59 -25.10
C LYS A 78 5.94 -4.81 -24.02
N GLU A 79 7.27 -4.94 -23.97
CA GLU A 79 8.13 -4.39 -22.92
C GLU A 79 8.89 -3.13 -23.35
N VAL A 80 8.53 -2.58 -24.50
CA VAL A 80 9.23 -1.46 -25.15
C VAL A 80 8.95 -0.13 -24.41
N SER A 81 9.93 0.76 -24.41
CA SER A 81 9.81 2.12 -23.90
C SER A 81 9.09 3.04 -24.89
N VAL A 82 8.59 4.18 -24.39
CA VAL A 82 7.91 5.18 -25.23
C VAL A 82 8.87 5.74 -26.30
N VAL A 83 10.16 5.91 -25.96
CA VAL A 83 11.18 6.45 -26.90
C VAL A 83 11.41 5.55 -28.09
N GLU A 84 11.33 4.23 -27.90
CA GLU A 84 11.59 3.27 -28.97
C GLU A 84 10.48 3.26 -30.03
N LEU A 85 9.22 3.47 -29.60
CA LEU A 85 8.06 3.50 -30.51
C LEU A 85 7.77 4.88 -31.09
N MET A 86 8.19 5.94 -30.41
CA MET A 86 7.95 7.29 -30.84
C MET A 86 9.07 7.78 -31.77
N LYS A 87 8.75 7.94 -33.04
CA LYS A 87 9.69 8.45 -34.06
C LYS A 87 9.20 9.81 -34.56
N SER A 88 10.13 10.66 -34.92
CA SER A 88 9.82 12.00 -35.46
C SER A 88 10.62 12.29 -36.75
N PRO A 89 10.38 11.56 -37.83
CA PRO A 89 11.01 11.87 -39.10
C PRO A 89 10.50 13.23 -39.59
N ASN A 90 11.42 14.12 -39.94
CA ASN A 90 11.12 15.47 -40.44
C ASN A 90 10.23 16.33 -39.52
N GLY A 91 10.28 16.11 -38.19
CA GLY A 91 9.49 16.85 -37.21
C GLY A 91 8.03 16.40 -37.06
N VAL A 92 7.59 15.41 -37.81
CA VAL A 92 6.25 14.84 -37.71
C VAL A 92 6.27 13.64 -36.75
N LEU A 93 5.41 13.70 -35.74
CA LEU A 93 5.28 12.61 -34.75
C LEU A 93 4.67 11.38 -35.41
N PHE A 94 5.35 10.24 -35.27
CA PHE A 94 4.90 8.94 -35.74
C PHE A 94 5.08 7.87 -34.66
N TRP A 95 4.07 7.00 -34.50
CA TRP A 95 4.11 5.87 -33.57
C TRP A 95 4.34 4.55 -34.32
N ASP A 96 5.50 3.93 -34.13
CA ASP A 96 5.89 2.68 -34.77
C ASP A 96 5.41 1.46 -33.97
N VAL A 97 4.09 1.31 -33.84
CA VAL A 97 3.48 0.18 -33.12
C VAL A 97 3.23 -0.95 -34.10
N SER A 98 3.91 -2.10 -33.92
CA SER A 98 3.78 -3.25 -34.80
C SER A 98 3.03 -4.41 -34.16
N PHE A 99 2.17 -5.06 -34.96
CA PHE A 99 1.36 -6.19 -34.54
C PHE A 99 1.77 -7.47 -35.28
N PHE A 100 1.54 -8.65 -34.67
CA PHE A 100 1.85 -9.95 -35.29
C PHE A 100 0.95 -10.26 -36.50
N ARG A 101 -0.24 -9.69 -36.54
CA ARG A 101 -1.22 -9.86 -37.60
C ARG A 101 -1.92 -8.54 -37.94
N GLY A 102 -2.58 -8.49 -39.09
CA GLY A 102 -3.46 -7.38 -39.42
C GLY A 102 -4.65 -7.29 -38.47
N VAL A 103 -5.11 -6.05 -38.25
CA VAL A 103 -6.27 -5.75 -37.38
C VAL A 103 -7.56 -6.15 -38.11
N HIS A 104 -8.42 -6.91 -37.45
CA HIS A 104 -9.73 -7.28 -37.99
C HIS A 104 -10.71 -6.10 -37.96
N VAL A 105 -11.73 -6.13 -38.84
CA VAL A 105 -12.75 -5.09 -38.91
C VAL A 105 -13.41 -4.82 -37.58
N ARG A 106 -13.63 -5.84 -36.75
CA ARG A 106 -14.19 -5.72 -35.39
C ARG A 106 -13.29 -4.94 -34.40
N GLU A 107 -12.00 -4.89 -34.69
CA GLU A 107 -10.97 -4.24 -33.84
C GLU A 107 -10.68 -2.82 -34.32
N LEU A 108 -11.17 -2.37 -35.46
CA LEU A 108 -10.90 -1.05 -36.04
C LEU A 108 -11.33 0.09 -35.10
N LYS A 109 -12.48 -0.06 -34.44
CA LYS A 109 -12.95 0.93 -33.47
C LYS A 109 -12.00 1.07 -32.28
N ALA A 110 -11.49 -0.05 -31.77
CA ALA A 110 -10.51 -0.07 -30.67
C ALA A 110 -9.17 0.52 -31.14
N LEU A 111 -8.74 0.23 -32.36
CA LEU A 111 -7.54 0.82 -32.95
C LEU A 111 -7.66 2.33 -33.14
N SER A 112 -8.81 2.82 -33.66
CA SER A 112 -9.06 4.27 -33.79
C SER A 112 -8.97 4.97 -32.45
N SER A 113 -9.67 4.47 -31.43
CA SER A 113 -9.64 5.02 -30.07
C SER A 113 -8.25 4.95 -29.45
N PHE A 114 -7.50 3.88 -29.69
CA PHE A 114 -6.10 3.76 -29.26
C PHE A 114 -5.22 4.82 -29.91
N MET A 115 -5.33 5.01 -31.23
CA MET A 115 -4.58 6.04 -31.95
C MET A 115 -4.93 7.44 -31.45
N GLU A 116 -6.20 7.75 -31.28
CA GLU A 116 -6.65 9.03 -30.69
C GLU A 116 -6.02 9.26 -29.32
N SER A 117 -5.96 8.24 -28.47
CA SER A 117 -5.37 8.33 -27.13
C SER A 117 -3.88 8.67 -27.20
N ILE A 118 -3.09 7.95 -28.02
CA ILE A 118 -1.64 8.17 -28.06
C ILE A 118 -1.26 9.47 -28.78
N TYR A 119 -1.98 9.88 -29.84
CA TYR A 119 -1.75 11.15 -30.51
C TYR A 119 -2.30 12.37 -29.75
N GLY A 120 -3.35 12.18 -28.95
CA GLY A 120 -3.90 13.20 -28.05
C GLY A 120 -3.10 13.39 -26.76
N SER A 121 -2.12 12.55 -26.49
CA SER A 121 -1.31 12.66 -25.28
C SER A 121 -0.34 13.86 -25.37
N SER A 122 -0.27 14.67 -24.30
CA SER A 122 0.67 15.79 -24.21
C SER A 122 2.06 15.29 -23.79
N ILE A 123 2.94 15.13 -24.75
CA ILE A 123 4.34 14.76 -24.50
C ILE A 123 5.18 16.02 -24.53
N ARG A 124 5.83 16.35 -23.42
CA ARG A 124 6.67 17.58 -23.35
C ARG A 124 7.92 17.48 -24.20
N GLY A 125 8.47 16.27 -24.37
CA GLY A 125 9.59 16.01 -25.27
C GLY A 125 10.97 16.48 -24.78
N PHE A 126 11.06 17.12 -23.61
CA PHE A 126 12.32 17.59 -23.03
C PHE A 126 12.38 17.35 -21.52
N GLY A 127 13.59 17.20 -21.01
CA GLY A 127 13.85 16.87 -19.61
C GLY A 127 13.70 15.37 -19.32
N LYS A 128 13.93 14.97 -18.08
CA LYS A 128 13.80 13.56 -17.66
C LYS A 128 12.34 13.20 -17.38
N ASP A 129 12.00 11.94 -17.61
CA ASP A 129 10.72 11.37 -17.20
C ASP A 129 10.52 11.51 -15.68
N LYS A 130 9.30 11.82 -15.26
CA LYS A 130 8.94 12.05 -13.87
C LYS A 130 7.81 11.14 -13.43
N MET A 131 7.98 10.56 -12.25
CA MET A 131 6.92 9.84 -11.56
C MET A 131 6.08 10.83 -10.74
N CYS A 132 4.79 10.90 -11.01
CA CYS A 132 3.86 11.83 -10.40
C CYS A 132 2.83 11.10 -9.54
N TRP A 133 2.50 11.68 -8.38
CA TRP A 133 1.55 11.13 -7.42
C TRP A 133 0.12 11.61 -7.73
N ILE A 134 -0.81 10.69 -8.02
CA ILE A 134 -2.17 11.02 -8.46
C ILE A 134 -3.01 11.69 -7.36
N PRO A 135 -3.04 11.19 -6.11
CA PRO A 135 -3.91 11.73 -5.07
C PRO A 135 -3.61 13.18 -4.70
N SER A 136 -2.42 13.68 -5.04
CA SER A 136 -2.02 15.06 -4.76
C SER A 136 -1.16 15.64 -5.87
N LYS A 137 -1.79 16.02 -6.98
CA LYS A 137 -1.11 16.57 -8.18
C LYS A 137 -0.19 17.76 -7.89
N TYR A 138 -0.50 18.57 -6.87
CA TYR A 138 0.24 19.81 -6.57
C TYR A 138 1.27 19.68 -5.44
N LYS A 139 1.13 18.70 -4.55
CA LYS A 139 1.98 18.56 -3.35
C LYS A 139 3.04 17.47 -3.43
N GLY A 140 3.07 16.72 -4.52
CA GLY A 140 3.94 15.56 -4.67
C GLY A 140 3.54 14.40 -3.75
N PHE A 141 4.41 13.40 -3.65
CA PHE A 141 4.20 12.23 -2.82
C PHE A 141 4.37 12.54 -1.33
N LEU A 142 3.37 12.20 -0.54
CA LEU A 142 3.44 12.24 0.92
C LEU A 142 3.15 10.84 1.48
N VAL A 143 4.04 10.34 2.31
CA VAL A 143 3.91 9.01 2.95
C VAL A 143 2.58 8.87 3.69
N LYS A 144 2.11 9.94 4.35
CA LYS A 144 0.82 9.95 5.05
C LYS A 144 -0.39 9.68 4.14
N ASP A 145 -0.33 10.16 2.89
CA ASP A 145 -1.44 10.01 1.94
C ASP A 145 -1.49 8.56 1.44
N TYR A 146 -0.34 7.97 1.16
CA TYR A 146 -0.28 6.55 0.82
C TYR A 146 -0.68 5.64 1.99
N TYR A 147 -0.25 5.98 3.21
CA TYR A 147 -0.69 5.26 4.40
C TYR A 147 -2.21 5.30 4.58
N ARG A 148 -2.86 6.46 4.35
CA ARG A 148 -4.32 6.57 4.40
C ARG A 148 -5.02 5.69 3.36
N ILE A 149 -4.47 5.60 2.16
CA ILE A 149 -4.99 4.73 1.09
C ILE A 149 -4.90 3.26 1.50
N LEU A 150 -3.76 2.83 2.05
CA LEU A 150 -3.55 1.46 2.52
C LEU A 150 -4.41 1.11 3.73
N ALA A 151 -4.57 2.05 4.65
CA ALA A 151 -5.38 1.85 5.85
C ALA A 151 -6.88 1.75 5.56
N GLY A 152 -7.32 2.25 4.39
CA GLY A 152 -8.73 2.32 4.03
C GLY A 152 -9.51 3.31 4.89
N PRO A 153 -10.83 3.43 4.70
CA PRO A 153 -11.70 4.21 5.58
C PRO A 153 -11.70 3.53 6.95
N THR A 154 -11.02 4.14 7.92
CA THR A 154 -11.06 3.70 9.30
C THR A 154 -12.45 3.99 9.86
N ILE A 155 -13.29 2.97 9.94
CA ILE A 155 -14.61 3.03 10.58
C ILE A 155 -14.47 3.36 12.10
N PHE A 156 -13.31 3.03 12.67
CA PHE A 156 -12.95 3.38 14.04
C PHE A 156 -11.76 4.33 14.06
N SER A 157 -11.97 5.52 14.61
CA SER A 157 -10.87 6.43 14.94
C SER A 157 -9.99 5.75 16.00
N PHE A 158 -8.81 5.26 15.60
CA PHE A 158 -7.87 4.67 16.54
C PHE A 158 -7.47 5.72 17.61
N PRO A 159 -7.47 5.39 18.91
CA PRO A 159 -7.31 6.34 20.00
C PRO A 159 -5.86 6.83 20.18
N TRP A 160 -5.24 7.36 19.13
CA TRP A 160 -3.87 7.88 19.12
C TRP A 160 -3.62 8.93 20.17
N ARG A 161 -4.59 9.87 20.34
CA ARG A 161 -4.42 10.99 21.25
C ARG A 161 -4.46 10.54 22.70
N SER A 162 -5.33 9.59 23.04
CA SER A 162 -5.43 9.04 24.39
C SER A 162 -4.18 8.30 24.81
N ILE A 163 -3.57 7.52 23.90
CA ILE A 163 -2.34 6.77 24.19
C ILE A 163 -1.12 7.70 24.29
N ARG A 164 -1.01 8.72 23.41
CA ARG A 164 0.18 9.59 23.34
C ARG A 164 0.19 10.78 24.32
N LYS A 165 -0.98 11.29 24.70
CA LYS A 165 -1.09 12.47 25.58
C LYS A 165 -0.89 12.16 27.05
N GLN A 166 -0.94 10.92 27.46
CA GLN A 166 -0.75 10.52 28.85
C GLN A 166 0.70 10.73 29.29
N LYS A 167 0.89 11.23 30.48
CA LYS A 167 2.22 11.35 31.12
C LYS A 167 2.72 9.99 31.64
N ILE A 168 2.76 8.99 30.74
CA ILE A 168 3.21 7.63 31.03
C ILE A 168 4.53 7.36 30.32
N SER A 169 5.29 6.38 30.82
CA SER A 169 6.51 5.94 30.18
C SER A 169 6.25 5.55 28.71
N SER A 170 7.17 5.93 27.82
CA SER A 170 7.10 5.59 26.39
C SER A 170 6.99 4.08 26.13
N ARG A 171 7.58 3.27 27.01
CA ARG A 171 7.48 1.80 26.95
C ARG A 171 6.05 1.32 27.19
N VAL A 172 5.36 1.89 28.17
CA VAL A 172 3.97 1.57 28.48
C VAL A 172 3.07 2.05 27.35
N ALA A 173 3.27 3.27 26.83
CA ALA A 173 2.52 3.79 25.71
C ALA A 173 2.67 2.92 24.44
N PHE A 174 3.89 2.45 24.16
CA PHE A 174 4.17 1.52 23.06
C PHE A 174 3.50 0.17 23.27
N PHE A 175 3.53 -0.36 24.50
CA PHE A 175 2.85 -1.61 24.83
C PHE A 175 1.35 -1.50 24.64
N VAL A 176 0.70 -0.48 25.20
CA VAL A 176 -0.75 -0.22 25.00
C VAL A 176 -1.10 -0.06 23.53
N TRP A 177 -0.24 0.60 22.76
CA TRP A 177 -0.41 0.71 21.32
C TRP A 177 -0.36 -0.63 20.60
N THR A 178 0.60 -1.52 20.95
CA THR A 178 0.69 -2.86 20.36
C THR A 178 -0.48 -3.75 20.75
N VAL A 179 -0.96 -3.63 22.00
CA VAL A 179 -2.16 -4.31 22.48
C VAL A 179 -3.40 -3.85 21.68
N ALA A 180 -3.59 -2.53 21.56
CA ALA A 180 -4.72 -1.94 20.83
C ALA A 180 -4.75 -2.34 19.34
N LEU A 181 -3.60 -2.56 18.73
CA LEU A 181 -3.47 -3.07 17.36
C LEU A 181 -3.63 -4.61 17.26
N GLY A 182 -3.83 -5.31 18.37
CA GLY A 182 -3.85 -6.78 18.38
C GLY A 182 -2.51 -7.41 17.95
N LYS A 183 -1.38 -6.70 18.15
CA LYS A 183 -0.03 -7.13 17.71
C LYS A 183 0.83 -7.65 18.85
N CYS A 184 0.31 -7.79 20.05
CA CYS A 184 1.00 -8.45 21.15
C CYS A 184 1.37 -9.89 20.79
N LEU A 185 2.45 -10.40 21.40
CA LEU A 185 2.92 -11.77 21.22
C LEU A 185 2.05 -12.75 22.04
N THR A 186 0.76 -12.77 21.75
CA THR A 186 -0.17 -13.75 22.25
C THR A 186 -0.05 -15.05 21.44
N ILE A 187 -0.53 -16.17 21.96
CA ILE A 187 -0.42 -17.50 21.34
C ILE A 187 -1.04 -17.49 19.94
N ASP A 188 -2.20 -16.86 19.77
CA ASP A 188 -2.86 -16.72 18.48
C ASP A 188 -2.02 -15.94 17.46
N ASN A 189 -1.33 -14.87 17.88
CA ASN A 189 -0.42 -14.13 17.04
C ASN A 189 0.88 -14.87 16.71
N LEU A 190 1.38 -15.66 17.63
CA LEU A 190 2.54 -16.54 17.40
C LEU A 190 2.20 -17.66 16.41
N ARG A 191 1.00 -18.26 16.50
CA ARG A 191 0.50 -19.22 15.51
C ARG A 191 0.37 -18.63 14.11
N LYS A 192 -0.16 -17.41 13.97
CA LYS A 192 -0.17 -16.70 12.69
C LYS A 192 1.23 -16.52 12.11
N ARG A 193 2.25 -16.49 12.95
CA ARG A 193 3.67 -16.47 12.56
C ARG A 193 4.28 -17.84 12.38
N LYS A 194 3.47 -18.91 12.41
CA LYS A 194 3.90 -20.32 12.30
C LYS A 194 4.83 -20.78 13.43
N VAL A 195 4.72 -20.17 14.60
CA VAL A 195 5.37 -20.64 15.83
C VAL A 195 4.39 -21.57 16.54
N TRP A 196 4.75 -22.83 16.67
CA TRP A 196 3.92 -23.83 17.35
C TRP A 196 4.14 -23.72 18.85
N ILE A 197 3.09 -23.35 19.59
CA ILE A 197 3.07 -23.28 21.05
C ILE A 197 1.79 -23.97 21.54
N LEU A 198 1.86 -24.66 22.68
CA LEU A 198 0.72 -25.30 23.33
C LEU A 198 -0.37 -24.28 23.70
N ASP A 199 -1.63 -24.73 23.64
CA ASP A 199 -2.84 -23.93 23.67
C ASP A 199 -3.25 -23.44 25.07
N TRP A 200 -2.36 -22.81 25.81
CA TRP A 200 -2.65 -22.50 27.22
C TRP A 200 -2.41 -21.03 27.51
N CYS A 201 -3.49 -20.31 27.90
CA CYS A 201 -3.28 -19.12 28.73
C CYS A 201 -2.67 -19.59 30.03
N TYR A 202 -1.56 -19.03 30.42
CA TYR A 202 -0.89 -19.34 31.69
C TYR A 202 -1.82 -19.18 32.92
N MET A 203 -2.88 -18.39 32.79
CA MET A 203 -3.83 -18.10 33.87
C MET A 203 -5.19 -18.82 33.70
N CYS A 204 -5.66 -19.12 32.47
CA CYS A 204 -7.01 -19.67 32.27
C CYS A 204 -7.28 -20.10 30.82
N ASN A 205 -6.60 -20.97 30.22
CA ASN A 205 -6.89 -21.63 28.93
C ASN A 205 -7.43 -20.75 27.74
N GLY A 206 -7.41 -19.42 27.82
CA GLY A 206 -7.84 -18.51 26.77
C GLY A 206 -6.67 -17.91 25.99
N GLU A 207 -6.84 -17.51 24.71
CA GLU A 207 -5.71 -17.29 23.82
C GLU A 207 -5.60 -15.91 23.15
N SER A 208 -6.69 -15.14 23.11
CA SER A 208 -6.70 -13.87 22.38
C SER A 208 -6.19 -12.71 23.23
N VAL A 209 -5.82 -11.61 22.54
CA VAL A 209 -5.45 -10.33 23.20
C VAL A 209 -6.61 -9.84 24.06
N ASP A 210 -7.83 -9.86 23.54
CA ASP A 210 -9.02 -9.38 24.25
C ASP A 210 -9.33 -10.28 25.46
N HIS A 211 -9.16 -11.60 25.33
CA HIS A 211 -9.29 -12.50 26.46
C HIS A 211 -8.28 -12.20 27.55
N LEU A 212 -6.99 -12.12 27.21
CA LEU A 212 -5.91 -11.93 28.17
C LEU A 212 -6.04 -10.61 28.96
N PHE A 213 -6.46 -9.54 28.33
CA PHE A 213 -6.53 -8.21 28.96
C PHE A 213 -7.90 -7.82 29.50
N LEU A 214 -8.98 -8.46 29.06
CA LEU A 214 -10.35 -8.08 29.44
C LEU A 214 -11.16 -9.23 30.06
N HIS A 215 -11.08 -10.43 29.47
CA HIS A 215 -12.04 -11.52 29.76
C HIS A 215 -11.47 -12.67 30.57
N CYS A 216 -10.15 -12.70 30.79
CA CYS A 216 -9.55 -13.64 31.71
C CYS A 216 -10.06 -13.37 33.13
N PRO A 217 -10.42 -14.39 33.95
CA PRO A 217 -10.88 -14.18 35.32
C PRO A 217 -9.98 -13.25 36.14
N VAL A 218 -8.67 -13.47 36.07
CA VAL A 218 -7.68 -12.60 36.75
C VAL A 218 -7.75 -11.14 36.24
N ALA A 219 -7.89 -10.94 34.93
CA ALA A 219 -8.03 -9.59 34.36
C ALA A 219 -9.33 -8.93 34.81
N MET A 220 -10.44 -9.68 34.83
CA MET A 220 -11.73 -9.19 35.32
C MET A 220 -11.70 -8.78 36.79
N ASP A 221 -11.04 -9.56 37.63
CA ASP A 221 -10.86 -9.24 39.06
C ASP A 221 -10.04 -7.95 39.23
N LEU A 222 -8.96 -7.80 38.47
CA LEU A 222 -8.14 -6.56 38.46
C LEU A 222 -8.96 -5.36 38.01
N TRP A 223 -9.74 -5.48 36.94
CA TRP A 223 -10.60 -4.40 36.47
C TRP A 223 -11.70 -4.04 37.47
N SER A 224 -12.31 -5.04 38.14
CA SER A 224 -13.30 -4.84 39.18
C SER A 224 -12.70 -4.10 40.37
N MET A 225 -11.49 -4.47 40.79
CA MET A 225 -10.77 -3.76 41.85
C MET A 225 -10.48 -2.30 41.47
N VAL A 226 -9.95 -2.06 40.26
CA VAL A 226 -9.65 -0.71 39.78
C VAL A 226 -10.93 0.13 39.69
N SER A 227 -12.00 -0.41 39.09
CA SER A 227 -13.28 0.28 38.99
C SER A 227 -13.89 0.63 40.35
N GLY A 228 -13.75 -0.31 41.31
CA GLY A 228 -14.16 -0.08 42.72
C GLY A 228 -13.39 1.05 43.39
N LEU A 229 -12.08 1.17 43.17
CA LEU A 229 -11.25 2.29 43.72
C LEU A 229 -11.72 3.66 43.19
N PHE A 230 -12.23 3.73 41.97
CA PHE A 230 -12.74 4.98 41.37
C PHE A 230 -14.26 5.15 41.56
N GLY A 231 -14.96 4.21 42.23
CA GLY A 231 -16.39 4.27 42.42
C GLY A 231 -17.20 4.20 41.10
N VAL A 232 -16.61 3.60 40.05
CA VAL A 232 -17.22 3.53 38.71
C VAL A 232 -17.83 2.15 38.50
N SER A 233 -19.14 2.13 38.22
CA SER A 233 -19.79 0.91 37.71
C SER A 233 -19.61 0.83 36.21
N TRP A 234 -18.93 -0.23 35.72
CA TRP A 234 -18.50 -0.35 34.34
C TRP A 234 -18.89 -1.71 33.72
N VAL A 235 -19.39 -1.68 32.50
CA VAL A 235 -19.57 -2.87 31.68
C VAL A 235 -18.38 -3.04 30.76
N MET A 236 -17.65 -4.15 30.91
CA MET A 236 -16.43 -4.41 30.16
C MET A 236 -16.74 -4.58 28.68
N PRO A 237 -16.10 -3.79 27.77
CA PRO A 237 -16.24 -3.94 26.33
C PRO A 237 -15.66 -5.28 25.83
N HIS A 238 -16.14 -5.77 24.69
CA HIS A 238 -15.64 -7.01 24.09
C HIS A 238 -14.20 -6.96 23.59
N THR A 239 -13.67 -5.77 23.28
CA THR A 239 -12.33 -5.59 22.71
C THR A 239 -11.56 -4.51 23.45
N VAL A 240 -10.23 -4.68 23.50
CA VAL A 240 -9.33 -3.66 24.05
C VAL A 240 -9.45 -2.33 23.29
N LEU A 241 -9.62 -2.39 21.99
CA LEU A 241 -9.84 -1.19 21.18
C LEU A 241 -11.14 -0.47 21.57
N GLY A 242 -12.21 -1.21 21.85
CA GLY A 242 -13.46 -0.69 22.38
C GLY A 242 -13.29 -0.01 23.73
N LEU A 243 -12.53 -0.64 24.63
CA LEU A 243 -12.20 -0.06 25.94
C LEU A 243 -11.49 1.30 25.81
N LEU A 244 -10.45 1.35 24.98
CA LEU A 244 -9.70 2.59 24.73
C LEU A 244 -10.54 3.66 24.02
N GLY A 245 -11.50 3.25 23.18
CA GLY A 245 -12.46 4.13 22.52
C GLY A 245 -13.44 4.77 23.51
N CYS A 246 -13.97 3.99 24.44
CA CYS A 246 -14.86 4.49 25.48
C CYS A 246 -14.20 5.55 26.36
N TRP A 247 -12.91 5.41 26.64
CA TRP A 247 -12.17 6.37 27.48
C TRP A 247 -11.81 7.68 26.76
N GLN A 248 -11.97 7.78 25.46
CA GLN A 248 -11.75 9.04 24.73
C GLN A 248 -12.80 10.12 25.02
N GLY A 249 -14.00 9.74 25.42
CA GLY A 249 -15.11 10.66 25.68
C GLY A 249 -15.35 11.03 27.15
N SER A 250 -14.94 10.15 28.10
CA SER A 250 -15.39 10.24 29.50
C SER A 250 -14.47 10.95 30.47
N PHE A 251 -13.18 11.13 30.15
CA PHE A 251 -12.18 11.69 31.06
C PHE A 251 -11.56 13.00 30.57
N GLY A 252 -12.17 13.69 29.62
CA GLY A 252 -11.64 14.92 29.01
C GLY A 252 -12.13 16.24 29.61
N HIS A 253 -12.96 16.23 30.64
CA HIS A 253 -13.48 17.42 31.28
C HIS A 253 -13.35 17.33 32.81
N HIS A 254 -12.15 17.54 33.29
CA HIS A 254 -11.89 18.08 34.62
C HIS A 254 -10.57 18.86 34.59
#